data_4df026b52a548eb8d822a11335731249
#
_entry.id   4df026b52a548eb8d822a11335731249
#
_cell.length_a   1.000
_cell.length_b   1.000
_cell.length_c   1.000
_cell.angle_alpha   90.00
_cell.angle_beta   90.00
_cell.angle_gamma   90.00
#
_symmetry.space_group_name_H-M   'P 1'
#
loop_
_entity.id
_entity.type
_entity.pdbx_description
1 polymer ?
#
loop_
_entity_poly.entity_id
_entity_poly.type
_entity_poly.pdbx_seq_one_letter_code
_entity_poly.pdbx_strand_id
1 'polypeptide(L)'
;MLILGIETSCDETSAAVVGDIGEGGKLVALSNIVASQIETHRLYGGVVPEIAGRAHIEAISGVVERALSEANVQISDLDGVAVTTHPGLIGALLVGVNFAKAFAFANKLPLISVNHIHAHTAASYLTETPPKPPYLSLVVSGGHTSFYLVKSYTEYVELGGTRDDAAGEAFDKIGRVIGLQYPAGAAMDRLAHEGIACGRRLDLKLPSPALTGDNLDFSFSGLKTAALNYLNKLAQQKVEVDRPAFAALYTDTVCSAVAKKIPQAIKMSGAKQLVMSGGVAANSHLRAAVAKACEKAGAELILPPISLCGDNGVMVAAQGYYELKAGRVADTYLNASASDD
;
A
#
# COMPACT_ATOMS: atom_id res chain seq x y z
N MET A 1 -18.82 12.24 -12.83
CA MET A 1 -19.18 11.06 -12.01
C MET A 1 -18.45 11.18 -10.68
N LEU A 2 -19.19 11.08 -9.56
CA LEU A 2 -18.66 11.21 -8.20
C LEU A 2 -18.75 9.87 -7.46
N ILE A 3 -17.66 9.37 -6.92
CA ILE A 3 -17.59 8.10 -6.20
C ILE A 3 -17.16 8.35 -4.74
N LEU A 4 -17.96 7.82 -3.81
CA LEU A 4 -17.55 7.68 -2.42
C LEU A 4 -16.75 6.40 -2.26
N GLY A 5 -15.49 6.50 -1.83
CA GLY A 5 -14.63 5.35 -1.52
C GLY A 5 -14.52 5.14 -0.02
N ILE A 6 -14.60 3.89 0.42
CA ILE A 6 -14.51 3.47 1.83
C ILE A 6 -13.42 2.42 1.98
N GLU A 7 -12.45 2.67 2.88
CA GLU A 7 -11.34 1.78 3.20
C GLU A 7 -11.37 1.39 4.67
N THR A 8 -11.36 0.08 4.95
CA THR A 8 -11.29 -0.48 6.31
C THR A 8 -10.51 -1.80 6.37
N SER A 9 -9.57 -2.05 5.44
CA SER A 9 -8.94 -3.38 5.33
C SER A 9 -7.96 -3.71 6.45
N CYS A 10 -7.42 -2.70 7.16
CA CYS A 10 -6.38 -2.89 8.18
C CYS A 10 -6.60 -2.01 9.41
N ASP A 11 -5.82 -0.96 9.61
CA ASP A 11 -5.85 -0.08 10.80
C ASP A 11 -6.18 1.39 10.48
N GLU A 12 -6.63 1.68 9.26
CA GLU A 12 -7.17 2.97 8.84
C GLU A 12 -8.65 2.86 8.49
N THR A 13 -9.51 3.64 9.18
CA THR A 13 -10.87 3.90 8.71
C THR A 13 -10.83 5.13 7.82
N SER A 14 -11.08 4.98 6.54
CA SER A 14 -11.02 6.13 5.63
C SER A 14 -12.21 6.20 4.70
N ALA A 15 -12.61 7.45 4.36
CA ALA A 15 -13.55 7.72 3.29
C ALA A 15 -13.12 8.96 2.50
N ALA A 16 -13.42 8.96 1.22
CA ALA A 16 -13.10 10.04 0.31
C ALA A 16 -14.13 10.15 -0.83
N VAL A 17 -14.28 11.34 -1.37
CA VAL A 17 -15.03 11.56 -2.61
C VAL A 17 -14.04 11.89 -3.72
N VAL A 18 -14.14 11.16 -4.83
CA VAL A 18 -13.34 11.37 -6.05
C VAL A 18 -14.26 11.57 -7.23
N GLY A 19 -13.93 12.51 -8.10
CA GLY A 19 -14.70 12.79 -9.29
C GLY A 19 -13.86 13.14 -10.52
N ASP A 20 -14.44 12.97 -11.72
CA ASP A 20 -13.85 13.33 -13.02
C ASP A 20 -14.15 14.79 -13.41
N ILE A 21 -14.03 15.68 -12.45
CA ILE A 21 -14.34 17.12 -12.58
C ILE A 21 -13.10 17.98 -12.89
N GLY A 22 -11.93 17.38 -12.94
CA GLY A 22 -10.69 18.06 -13.33
C GLY A 22 -10.68 18.39 -14.83
N GLU A 23 -9.77 19.26 -15.23
CA GLU A 23 -9.60 19.66 -16.62
C GLU A 23 -9.40 18.43 -17.52
N GLY A 24 -10.19 18.34 -18.59
CA GLY A 24 -10.16 17.19 -19.51
C GLY A 24 -10.73 15.89 -18.93
N GLY A 25 -11.53 15.93 -17.86
CA GLY A 25 -12.11 14.75 -17.20
C GLY A 25 -11.12 14.03 -16.29
N LYS A 26 -10.11 14.74 -15.79
CA LYS A 26 -9.17 14.21 -14.80
C LYS A 26 -9.86 13.87 -13.48
N LEU A 27 -9.43 12.76 -12.86
CA LEU A 27 -9.86 12.43 -11.51
C LEU A 27 -9.24 13.41 -10.50
N VAL A 28 -10.08 13.90 -9.60
CA VAL A 28 -9.71 14.81 -8.52
C VAL A 28 -10.29 14.29 -7.22
N ALA A 29 -9.48 14.27 -6.16
CA ALA A 29 -9.96 14.02 -4.82
C ALA A 29 -10.60 15.31 -4.26
N LEU A 30 -11.88 15.25 -3.93
CA LEU A 30 -12.64 16.35 -3.30
C LEU A 30 -12.51 16.32 -1.79
N SER A 31 -12.28 15.15 -1.22
CA SER A 31 -12.01 14.95 0.20
C SER A 31 -11.13 13.72 0.41
N ASN A 32 -10.48 13.64 1.59
CA ASN A 32 -9.77 12.45 2.03
C ASN A 32 -9.69 12.44 3.56
N ILE A 33 -10.61 11.74 4.20
CA ILE A 33 -10.66 11.62 5.65
C ILE A 33 -10.07 10.29 6.06
N VAL A 34 -9.05 10.32 6.91
CA VAL A 34 -8.39 9.14 7.47
C VAL A 34 -8.43 9.22 8.99
N ALA A 35 -9.02 8.22 9.61
CA ALA A 35 -8.97 7.97 11.05
C ALA A 35 -8.04 6.78 11.29
N SER A 36 -6.76 7.08 11.59
CA SER A 36 -5.74 6.07 11.81
C SER A 36 -5.78 5.55 13.24
N GLN A 37 -5.57 4.25 13.39
CA GLN A 37 -5.52 3.54 14.67
C GLN A 37 -4.06 3.27 15.12
N ILE A 38 -3.06 3.87 14.44
CA ILE A 38 -1.63 3.63 14.71
C ILE A 38 -1.28 3.84 16.18
N GLU A 39 -1.79 4.89 16.83
CA GLU A 39 -1.49 5.15 18.24
C GLU A 39 -2.00 4.04 19.16
N THR A 40 -3.15 3.45 18.86
CA THR A 40 -3.71 2.33 19.59
C THR A 40 -2.86 1.07 19.38
N HIS A 41 -2.54 0.75 18.13
CA HIS A 41 -1.80 -0.46 17.78
C HIS A 41 -0.31 -0.38 18.16
N ARG A 42 0.24 0.81 18.29
CA ARG A 42 1.60 1.05 18.80
C ARG A 42 1.82 0.44 20.18
N LEU A 43 0.80 0.44 21.04
CA LEU A 43 0.85 -0.16 22.39
C LEU A 43 1.09 -1.69 22.34
N TYR A 44 0.68 -2.32 21.25
CA TYR A 44 0.80 -3.77 21.04
C TYR A 44 1.99 -4.14 20.14
N GLY A 45 2.61 -3.13 19.51
CA GLY A 45 3.72 -3.33 18.56
C GLY A 45 3.31 -3.89 17.20
N GLY A 46 2.05 -3.72 16.82
CA GLY A 46 1.46 -4.14 15.55
C GLY A 46 -0.06 -4.22 15.63
N VAL A 47 -0.72 -4.40 14.49
CA VAL A 47 -2.18 -4.42 14.40
C VAL A 47 -2.77 -5.61 15.16
N VAL A 48 -3.78 -5.35 15.99
CA VAL A 48 -4.59 -6.37 16.68
C VAL A 48 -5.97 -6.40 16.00
N PRO A 49 -6.31 -7.46 15.24
CA PRO A 49 -7.48 -7.49 14.37
C PRO A 49 -8.81 -7.19 15.07
N GLU A 50 -9.02 -7.71 16.29
CA GLU A 50 -10.26 -7.45 17.07
C GLU A 50 -10.37 -5.98 17.49
N ILE A 51 -9.27 -5.35 17.88
CA ILE A 51 -9.25 -3.93 18.24
C ILE A 51 -9.54 -3.09 17.01
N ALA A 52 -8.92 -3.44 15.88
CA ALA A 52 -9.14 -2.75 14.61
C ALA A 52 -10.61 -2.80 14.20
N GLY A 53 -11.24 -3.97 14.20
CA GLY A 53 -12.66 -4.11 13.86
C GLY A 53 -13.59 -3.23 14.71
N ARG A 54 -13.35 -3.14 16.03
CA ARG A 54 -14.14 -2.29 16.94
C ARG A 54 -13.94 -0.81 16.64
N ALA A 55 -12.70 -0.36 16.43
CA ALA A 55 -12.40 1.03 16.12
C ALA A 55 -13.02 1.47 14.77
N HIS A 56 -13.07 0.58 13.77
CA HIS A 56 -13.79 0.86 12.52
C HIS A 56 -15.29 1.11 12.75
N ILE A 57 -15.95 0.28 13.59
CA ILE A 57 -17.38 0.47 13.90
C ILE A 57 -17.64 1.86 14.52
N GLU A 58 -16.77 2.29 15.41
CA GLU A 58 -16.90 3.60 16.08
C GLU A 58 -16.66 4.77 15.13
N ALA A 59 -15.74 4.63 14.18
CA ALA A 59 -15.26 5.74 13.36
C ALA A 59 -16.05 5.91 12.05
N ILE A 60 -16.54 4.84 11.42
CA ILE A 60 -16.93 4.82 10.01
C ILE A 60 -18.02 5.84 9.66
N SER A 61 -19.04 5.98 10.49
CA SER A 61 -20.14 6.93 10.22
C SER A 61 -19.65 8.37 10.20
N GLY A 62 -18.86 8.77 11.19
CA GLY A 62 -18.32 10.13 11.28
C GLY A 62 -17.27 10.41 10.19
N VAL A 63 -16.51 9.39 9.77
CA VAL A 63 -15.53 9.53 8.69
C VAL A 63 -16.23 9.76 7.35
N VAL A 64 -17.30 9.02 7.05
CA VAL A 64 -18.09 9.19 5.82
C VAL A 64 -18.82 10.54 5.81
N GLU A 65 -19.45 10.93 6.93
CA GLU A 65 -20.11 12.24 7.05
C GLU A 65 -19.13 13.38 6.78
N ARG A 66 -17.94 13.33 7.39
CA ARG A 66 -16.88 14.31 7.16
C ARG A 66 -16.38 14.32 5.72
N ALA A 67 -16.24 13.16 5.09
CA ALA A 67 -15.80 13.09 3.70
C ALA A 67 -16.79 13.77 2.75
N LEU A 68 -18.08 13.57 2.94
CA LEU A 68 -19.14 14.25 2.17
C LEU A 68 -19.15 15.76 2.45
N SER A 69 -19.06 16.15 3.71
CA SER A 69 -19.04 17.56 4.13
C SER A 69 -17.83 18.31 3.57
N GLU A 70 -16.61 17.74 3.68
CA GLU A 70 -15.38 18.35 3.14
C GLU A 70 -15.42 18.48 1.62
N ALA A 71 -15.97 17.47 0.93
CA ALA A 71 -16.18 17.51 -0.50
C ALA A 71 -17.27 18.51 -0.93
N ASN A 72 -18.08 19.01 0.00
CA ASN A 72 -19.30 19.81 -0.27
C ASN A 72 -20.26 19.08 -1.24
N VAL A 73 -20.46 17.79 -1.02
CA VAL A 73 -21.25 16.88 -1.87
C VAL A 73 -22.43 16.33 -1.06
N GLN A 74 -23.63 16.37 -1.65
CA GLN A 74 -24.80 15.70 -1.08
C GLN A 74 -24.81 14.23 -1.49
N ILE A 75 -25.46 13.37 -0.72
CA ILE A 75 -25.58 11.94 -1.06
C ILE A 75 -26.24 11.74 -2.43
N SER A 76 -27.19 12.60 -2.79
CA SER A 76 -27.88 12.59 -4.10
C SER A 76 -26.97 12.91 -5.29
N ASP A 77 -25.80 13.48 -5.05
CA ASP A 77 -24.84 13.85 -6.11
C ASP A 77 -23.88 12.69 -6.43
N LEU A 78 -23.86 11.65 -5.58
CA LEU A 78 -23.03 10.48 -5.79
C LEU A 78 -23.56 9.56 -6.89
N ASP A 79 -22.68 9.07 -7.73
CA ASP A 79 -22.97 8.08 -8.77
C ASP A 79 -22.71 6.63 -8.27
N GLY A 80 -22.00 6.43 -7.17
CA GLY A 80 -21.73 5.11 -6.60
C GLY A 80 -20.94 5.15 -5.31
N VAL A 81 -20.93 3.99 -4.64
CA VAL A 81 -20.18 3.73 -3.40
C VAL A 81 -19.23 2.57 -3.65
N ALA A 82 -17.94 2.83 -3.52
CA ALA A 82 -16.88 1.85 -3.63
C ALA A 82 -16.36 1.48 -2.24
N VAL A 83 -16.13 0.21 -2.02
CA VAL A 83 -15.61 -0.29 -0.73
C VAL A 83 -14.57 -1.38 -0.96
N THR A 84 -13.51 -1.37 -0.18
CA THR A 84 -12.55 -2.45 -0.16
C THR A 84 -13.18 -3.73 0.39
N THR A 85 -13.11 -4.80 -0.40
CA THR A 85 -13.71 -6.10 -0.07
C THR A 85 -12.68 -7.17 0.20
N HIS A 86 -11.48 -7.06 -0.37
CA HIS A 86 -10.36 -8.02 -0.27
C HIS A 86 -9.06 -7.40 -0.81
N PRO A 87 -7.89 -7.96 -0.48
CA PRO A 87 -7.64 -8.72 0.74
C PRO A 87 -7.55 -7.81 1.96
N GLY A 88 -7.58 -8.40 3.18
CA GLY A 88 -7.39 -7.66 4.42
C GLY A 88 -7.85 -8.42 5.67
N LEU A 89 -7.88 -7.72 6.79
CA LEU A 89 -8.39 -8.26 8.05
C LEU A 89 -9.90 -8.44 7.96
N ILE A 90 -10.37 -9.70 7.97
CA ILE A 90 -11.78 -10.02 7.72
C ILE A 90 -12.75 -9.25 8.62
N GLY A 91 -12.45 -9.10 9.92
CA GLY A 91 -13.29 -8.35 10.85
C GLY A 91 -13.38 -6.87 10.54
N ALA A 92 -12.30 -6.27 10.05
CA ALA A 92 -12.21 -4.88 9.64
C ALA A 92 -12.93 -4.66 8.29
N LEU A 93 -12.66 -5.49 7.29
CA LEU A 93 -13.33 -5.46 6.00
C LEU A 93 -14.85 -5.56 6.12
N LEU A 94 -15.35 -6.47 6.99
CA LEU A 94 -16.78 -6.65 7.20
C LEU A 94 -17.47 -5.38 7.70
N VAL A 95 -16.79 -4.53 8.45
CA VAL A 95 -17.37 -3.24 8.89
C VAL A 95 -17.61 -2.33 7.69
N GLY A 96 -16.59 -2.12 6.84
CA GLY A 96 -16.72 -1.30 5.63
C GLY A 96 -17.75 -1.84 4.66
N VAL A 97 -17.70 -3.15 4.38
CA VAL A 97 -18.62 -3.82 3.44
C VAL A 97 -20.06 -3.71 3.89
N ASN A 98 -20.37 -4.00 5.17
CA ASN A 98 -21.74 -3.91 5.67
C ASN A 98 -22.24 -2.46 5.71
N PHE A 99 -21.39 -1.51 6.10
CA PHE A 99 -21.73 -0.10 6.05
C PHE A 99 -22.04 0.35 4.60
N ALA A 100 -21.15 0.06 3.67
CA ALA A 100 -21.31 0.43 2.26
C ALA A 100 -22.56 -0.19 1.62
N LYS A 101 -22.86 -1.47 1.93
CA LYS A 101 -24.10 -2.15 1.50
C LYS A 101 -25.35 -1.42 2.00
N ALA A 102 -25.40 -1.13 3.29
CA ALA A 102 -26.54 -0.45 3.90
C ALA A 102 -26.71 0.97 3.33
N PHE A 103 -25.59 1.70 3.20
CA PHE A 103 -25.57 3.06 2.65
C PHE A 103 -26.03 3.08 1.17
N ALA A 104 -25.46 2.21 0.35
CA ALA A 104 -25.82 2.10 -1.07
C ALA A 104 -27.28 1.70 -1.25
N PHE A 105 -27.77 0.70 -0.50
CA PHE A 105 -29.15 0.26 -0.56
C PHE A 105 -30.15 1.36 -0.16
N ALA A 106 -29.89 2.05 0.95
CA ALA A 106 -30.78 3.11 1.44
C ALA A 106 -30.90 4.29 0.47
N ASN A 107 -29.80 4.58 -0.25
CA ASN A 107 -29.74 5.72 -1.16
C ASN A 107 -29.88 5.32 -2.65
N LYS A 108 -30.14 4.06 -2.94
CA LYS A 108 -30.29 3.50 -4.31
C LYS A 108 -29.07 3.78 -5.20
N LEU A 109 -27.88 3.71 -4.61
CA LEU A 109 -26.61 3.92 -5.30
C LEU A 109 -26.03 2.58 -5.75
N PRO A 110 -25.32 2.52 -6.89
CA PRO A 110 -24.47 1.38 -7.25
C PRO A 110 -23.44 1.08 -6.16
N LEU A 111 -23.31 -0.20 -5.78
CA LEU A 111 -22.29 -0.69 -4.88
C LEU A 111 -21.14 -1.29 -5.69
N ILE A 112 -19.90 -0.89 -5.39
CA ILE A 112 -18.73 -1.28 -6.16
C ILE A 112 -17.76 -1.99 -5.23
N SER A 113 -17.40 -3.23 -5.60
CA SER A 113 -16.36 -4.01 -4.93
C SER A 113 -14.99 -3.56 -5.43
N VAL A 114 -14.06 -3.32 -4.51
CA VAL A 114 -12.69 -2.91 -4.83
C VAL A 114 -11.69 -3.85 -4.16
N ASN A 115 -10.72 -4.31 -4.95
CA ASN A 115 -9.55 -5.00 -4.43
C ASN A 115 -8.56 -3.97 -3.85
N HIS A 116 -8.13 -4.18 -2.62
CA HIS A 116 -7.21 -3.29 -1.89
C HIS A 116 -5.88 -3.05 -2.63
N ILE A 117 -5.33 -4.10 -3.25
CA ILE A 117 -4.05 -4.01 -3.98
C ILE A 117 -4.20 -3.18 -5.25
N HIS A 118 -5.31 -3.36 -5.97
CA HIS A 118 -5.64 -2.56 -7.14
C HIS A 118 -5.88 -1.10 -6.75
N ALA A 119 -6.53 -0.86 -5.61
CA ALA A 119 -6.74 0.47 -5.06
C ALA A 119 -5.40 1.21 -4.82
N HIS A 120 -4.41 0.56 -4.22
CA HIS A 120 -3.08 1.16 -4.08
C HIS A 120 -2.51 1.66 -5.42
N THR A 121 -2.67 0.86 -6.49
CA THR A 121 -2.24 1.27 -7.83
C THR A 121 -3.04 2.48 -8.32
N ALA A 122 -4.36 2.48 -8.05
CA ALA A 122 -5.27 3.54 -8.50
C ALA A 122 -5.01 4.92 -7.84
N ALA A 123 -4.29 4.99 -6.73
CA ALA A 123 -3.79 6.26 -6.19
C ALA A 123 -2.96 7.05 -7.22
N SER A 124 -2.33 6.37 -8.18
CA SER A 124 -1.57 7.00 -9.27
C SER A 124 -2.45 7.66 -10.35
N TYR A 125 -3.74 7.37 -10.39
CA TYR A 125 -4.66 7.98 -11.35
C TYR A 125 -4.94 9.47 -11.06
N LEU A 126 -4.58 9.92 -9.86
CA LEU A 126 -4.69 11.31 -9.43
C LEU A 126 -3.40 12.12 -9.63
N THR A 127 -2.36 11.55 -10.24
CA THR A 127 -1.12 12.28 -10.56
C THR A 127 -1.34 13.25 -11.73
N GLU A 128 -0.40 14.18 -11.95
CA GLU A 128 -0.48 15.10 -13.09
C GLU A 128 -0.51 14.38 -14.43
N THR A 129 0.30 13.32 -14.54
CA THR A 129 0.35 12.42 -15.70
C THR A 129 -0.04 11.02 -15.25
N PRO A 130 -1.35 10.69 -15.24
CA PRO A 130 -1.79 9.37 -14.81
C PRO A 130 -1.33 8.29 -15.81
N PRO A 131 -1.00 7.08 -15.30
CA PRO A 131 -0.59 5.98 -16.15
C PRO A 131 -1.71 5.56 -17.10
N LYS A 132 -1.32 5.11 -18.30
CA LYS A 132 -2.27 4.57 -19.29
C LYS A 132 -2.00 3.09 -19.51
N PRO A 133 -2.98 2.21 -19.29
CA PRO A 133 -2.80 0.79 -19.57
C PRO A 133 -2.43 0.51 -21.05
N PRO A 134 -1.56 -0.50 -21.32
CA PRO A 134 -0.95 -1.38 -20.34
C PRO A 134 0.30 -0.77 -19.68
N TYR A 135 0.46 -1.00 -18.38
CA TYR A 135 1.64 -0.58 -17.61
C TYR A 135 1.98 -1.61 -16.51
N LEU A 136 3.19 -1.53 -15.96
CA LEU A 136 3.64 -2.35 -14.85
C LEU A 136 3.32 -1.65 -13.53
N SER A 137 2.74 -2.36 -12.57
CA SER A 137 2.56 -1.88 -11.20
C SER A 137 3.41 -2.70 -10.24
N LEU A 138 4.11 -2.01 -9.34
CA LEU A 138 4.81 -2.55 -8.19
C LEU A 138 4.12 -2.04 -6.93
N VAL A 139 3.39 -2.91 -6.26
CA VAL A 139 2.76 -2.60 -4.97
C VAL A 139 3.67 -3.07 -3.86
N VAL A 140 4.07 -2.14 -2.97
CA VAL A 140 4.92 -2.42 -1.80
C VAL A 140 4.27 -1.81 -0.57
N SER A 141 3.64 -2.63 0.26
CA SER A 141 2.89 -2.20 1.45
C SER A 141 3.30 -3.00 2.69
N GLY A 142 2.55 -2.83 3.79
CA GLY A 142 2.70 -3.62 5.00
C GLY A 142 2.52 -5.11 4.74
N GLY A 143 1.48 -5.49 4.00
CA GLY A 143 1.10 -6.88 3.74
C GLY A 143 1.46 -7.40 2.35
N HIS A 144 1.86 -6.55 1.40
CA HIS A 144 2.05 -6.96 0.00
C HIS A 144 3.36 -6.44 -0.59
N THR A 145 3.97 -7.26 -1.46
CA THR A 145 5.13 -6.87 -2.29
C THR A 145 5.03 -7.66 -3.57
N SER A 146 4.38 -7.10 -4.60
CA SER A 146 4.04 -7.82 -5.83
C SER A 146 4.12 -6.94 -7.07
N PHE A 147 4.42 -7.57 -8.20
CA PHE A 147 4.38 -6.97 -9.54
C PHE A 147 3.11 -7.41 -10.27
N TYR A 148 2.42 -6.45 -10.87
CA TYR A 148 1.24 -6.67 -11.71
C TYR A 148 1.42 -6.05 -13.08
N LEU A 149 0.99 -6.75 -14.13
CA LEU A 149 0.70 -6.14 -15.41
C LEU A 149 -0.74 -5.64 -15.39
N VAL A 150 -0.92 -4.34 -15.45
CA VAL A 150 -2.22 -3.68 -15.54
C VAL A 150 -2.57 -3.56 -17.02
N LYS A 151 -3.41 -4.47 -17.53
CA LYS A 151 -3.82 -4.52 -18.93
C LYS A 151 -4.92 -3.49 -19.25
N SER A 152 -5.80 -3.25 -18.30
CA SER A 152 -6.80 -2.19 -18.30
C SER A 152 -6.98 -1.68 -16.89
N TYR A 153 -7.70 -0.60 -16.67
CA TYR A 153 -7.95 -0.05 -15.32
C TYR A 153 -8.68 -1.03 -14.37
N THR A 154 -9.19 -2.14 -14.91
CA THR A 154 -9.96 -3.15 -14.17
C THR A 154 -9.43 -4.59 -14.39
N GLU A 155 -8.30 -4.75 -15.11
CA GLU A 155 -7.70 -6.07 -15.37
C GLU A 155 -6.23 -6.05 -14.96
N TYR A 156 -5.93 -6.81 -13.92
CA TYR A 156 -4.60 -6.97 -13.33
C TYR A 156 -4.14 -8.42 -13.44
N VAL A 157 -2.90 -8.62 -13.82
CA VAL A 157 -2.28 -9.95 -13.88
C VAL A 157 -1.05 -9.92 -13.01
N GLU A 158 -1.03 -10.72 -11.95
CA GLU A 158 0.15 -10.86 -11.11
C GLU A 158 1.27 -11.55 -11.88
N LEU A 159 2.46 -10.94 -11.83
CA LEU A 159 3.67 -11.46 -12.48
C LEU A 159 4.62 -12.12 -11.49
N GLY A 160 4.46 -11.85 -10.21
CA GLY A 160 5.23 -12.40 -9.10
C GLY A 160 5.22 -11.47 -7.90
N GLY A 161 5.53 -12.02 -6.74
CA GLY A 161 5.47 -11.30 -5.48
C GLY A 161 6.15 -12.03 -4.34
N THR A 162 5.92 -11.55 -3.12
CA THR A 162 6.49 -12.21 -1.94
C THR A 162 5.84 -13.56 -1.69
N ARG A 163 6.67 -14.54 -1.28
CA ARG A 163 6.25 -15.90 -0.92
C ARG A 163 6.01 -16.05 0.60
N ASP A 164 6.33 -15.01 1.37
CA ASP A 164 6.24 -15.00 2.82
C ASP A 164 5.96 -13.56 3.33
N ASP A 165 6.72 -13.04 4.27
CA ASP A 165 6.55 -11.67 4.77
C ASP A 165 6.64 -10.64 3.62
N ALA A 166 5.89 -9.54 3.71
CA ALA A 166 6.05 -8.40 2.82
C ALA A 166 7.22 -7.50 3.26
N ALA A 167 7.65 -6.59 2.38
CA ALA A 167 8.74 -5.66 2.67
C ALA A 167 8.42 -4.74 3.87
N GLY A 168 7.18 -4.24 3.97
CA GLY A 168 6.77 -3.40 5.10
C GLY A 168 6.77 -4.17 6.43
N GLU A 169 6.21 -5.37 6.43
CA GLU A 169 6.26 -6.26 7.59
C GLU A 169 7.71 -6.59 8.01
N ALA A 170 8.61 -6.78 7.04
CA ALA A 170 10.02 -7.01 7.31
C ALA A 170 10.68 -5.80 7.97
N PHE A 171 10.35 -4.56 7.53
CA PHE A 171 10.79 -3.34 8.19
C PHE A 171 10.25 -3.20 9.61
N ASP A 172 8.97 -3.48 9.83
CA ASP A 172 8.34 -3.34 11.15
C ASP A 172 8.87 -4.35 12.15
N LYS A 173 9.00 -5.62 11.74
CA LYS A 173 9.54 -6.69 12.61
C LYS A 173 10.98 -6.40 13.05
N ILE A 174 11.84 -5.97 12.14
CA ILE A 174 13.24 -5.67 12.45
C ILE A 174 13.39 -4.33 13.16
N GLY A 175 12.61 -3.32 12.75
CA GLY A 175 12.56 -2.02 13.42
C GLY A 175 12.21 -2.15 14.90
N ARG A 176 11.24 -2.99 15.24
CA ARG A 176 10.86 -3.29 16.63
C ARG A 176 12.03 -3.87 17.43
N VAL A 177 12.79 -4.79 16.84
CA VAL A 177 13.94 -5.42 17.55
C VAL A 177 15.05 -4.43 17.86
N ILE A 178 15.28 -3.45 16.98
CA ILE A 178 16.24 -2.36 17.25
C ILE A 178 15.64 -1.20 18.05
N GLY A 179 14.41 -1.37 18.59
CA GLY A 179 13.78 -0.41 19.50
C GLY A 179 13.07 0.76 18.79
N LEU A 180 12.63 0.60 17.54
CA LEU A 180 11.75 1.54 16.87
C LEU A 180 10.28 1.22 17.19
N GLN A 181 9.45 2.26 17.20
CA GLN A 181 8.00 2.12 17.40
C GLN A 181 7.31 1.69 16.11
N TYR A 182 6.17 1.02 16.24
CA TYR A 182 5.27 0.70 15.14
C TYR A 182 4.49 1.96 14.66
N PRO A 183 4.33 2.15 13.33
CA PRO A 183 5.02 1.46 12.24
C PRO A 183 6.47 1.94 12.09
N ALA A 184 7.40 1.00 11.87
CA ALA A 184 8.82 1.30 11.90
C ALA A 184 9.38 1.83 10.58
N GLY A 185 8.64 1.69 9.47
CA GLY A 185 9.13 1.99 8.12
C GLY A 185 9.73 3.39 7.96
N ALA A 186 8.99 4.44 8.37
CA ALA A 186 9.47 5.82 8.28
C ALA A 186 10.64 6.13 9.23
N ALA A 187 10.65 5.52 10.42
CA ALA A 187 11.75 5.66 11.37
C ALA A 187 13.02 4.95 10.87
N MET A 188 12.85 3.77 10.24
CA MET A 188 13.93 3.02 9.62
C MET A 188 14.56 3.79 8.45
N ASP A 189 13.75 4.44 7.61
CA ASP A 189 14.21 5.29 6.50
C ASP A 189 15.06 6.47 7.01
N ARG A 190 14.59 7.19 8.05
CA ARG A 190 15.36 8.28 8.68
C ARG A 190 16.69 7.79 9.27
N LEU A 191 16.63 6.69 10.02
CA LEU A 191 17.81 6.12 10.67
C LEU A 191 18.85 5.62 9.64
N ALA A 192 18.38 5.12 8.49
CA ALA A 192 19.25 4.74 7.38
C ALA A 192 19.97 5.96 6.76
N HIS A 193 19.30 7.10 6.63
CA HIS A 193 19.94 8.35 6.21
C HIS A 193 21.05 8.79 7.18
N GLU A 194 20.79 8.69 8.49
CA GLU A 194 21.81 8.99 9.51
C GLU A 194 23.04 8.08 9.36
N GLY A 195 22.82 6.77 9.16
CA GLY A 195 23.90 5.80 8.96
C GLY A 195 24.75 6.10 7.72
N ILE A 196 24.10 6.45 6.62
CA ILE A 196 24.79 6.84 5.38
C ILE A 196 25.58 8.14 5.58
N ALA A 197 24.98 9.16 6.19
CA ALA A 197 25.62 10.45 6.43
C ALA A 197 26.84 10.33 7.36
N CYS A 198 26.81 9.44 8.35
CA CYS A 198 27.94 9.16 9.23
C CYS A 198 29.05 8.32 8.57
N GLY A 199 28.83 7.78 7.38
CA GLY A 199 29.79 6.95 6.65
C GLY A 199 30.11 5.61 7.35
N ARG A 200 29.32 5.22 8.36
CA ARG A 200 29.52 3.98 9.11
C ARG A 200 29.07 2.79 8.29
N ARG A 201 29.87 1.74 8.29
CA ARG A 201 29.55 0.49 7.60
C ARG A 201 29.72 -0.68 8.56
N LEU A 202 28.81 -1.64 8.48
CA LEU A 202 28.94 -2.91 9.19
C LEU A 202 29.62 -3.94 8.29
N ASP A 203 30.54 -4.69 8.87
CA ASP A 203 31.07 -5.90 8.22
C ASP A 203 30.06 -7.05 8.41
N LEU A 204 28.91 -6.89 7.76
CA LEU A 204 27.81 -7.82 7.78
C LEU A 204 27.25 -7.96 6.38
N LYS A 205 27.05 -9.20 5.93
CA LYS A 205 26.35 -9.50 4.68
C LYS A 205 24.99 -10.11 4.99
N LEU A 206 23.94 -9.40 4.60
CA LEU A 206 22.58 -9.89 4.69
C LEU A 206 22.18 -10.59 3.36
N PRO A 207 21.38 -11.67 3.42
CA PRO A 207 20.89 -12.31 2.20
C PRO A 207 19.89 -11.40 1.47
N SER A 208 19.95 -11.40 0.15
CA SER A 208 18.99 -10.67 -0.68
C SER A 208 17.62 -11.36 -0.65
N PRO A 209 16.52 -10.64 -0.43
CA PRO A 209 15.18 -11.20 -0.51
C PRO A 209 14.70 -11.46 -1.94
N ALA A 210 15.36 -10.97 -2.98
CA ALA A 210 15.02 -11.29 -4.37
C ALA A 210 15.40 -12.74 -4.67
N LEU A 211 14.41 -13.57 -4.99
CA LEU A 211 14.65 -14.96 -5.35
C LEU A 211 15.41 -15.07 -6.68
N THR A 212 16.28 -16.07 -6.79
CA THR A 212 17.05 -16.33 -8.01
C THR A 212 16.20 -17.04 -9.06
N GLY A 213 16.58 -16.89 -10.34
CA GLY A 213 15.88 -17.50 -11.47
C GLY A 213 15.04 -16.51 -12.27
N ASP A 214 14.32 -17.06 -13.26
CA ASP A 214 13.49 -16.26 -14.17
C ASP A 214 12.07 -16.07 -13.58
N ASN A 215 12.03 -15.34 -12.45
CA ASN A 215 10.81 -15.01 -11.71
C ASN A 215 10.91 -13.61 -11.11
N LEU A 216 9.78 -13.06 -10.66
CA LEU A 216 9.68 -11.78 -9.97
C LEU A 216 9.38 -11.92 -8.47
N ASP A 217 9.72 -13.08 -7.91
CA ASP A 217 9.39 -13.42 -6.54
C ASP A 217 10.42 -12.93 -5.53
N PHE A 218 9.93 -12.77 -4.30
CA PHE A 218 10.69 -12.38 -3.12
C PHE A 218 10.47 -13.39 -1.98
N SER A 219 11.41 -13.40 -1.03
CA SER A 219 11.26 -14.04 0.29
C SER A 219 12.03 -13.21 1.32
N PHE A 220 11.30 -12.56 2.21
CA PHE A 220 11.89 -11.72 3.25
C PHE A 220 12.20 -12.49 4.54
N SER A 221 11.70 -13.71 4.71
CA SER A 221 11.91 -14.53 5.90
C SER A 221 13.38 -14.85 6.15
N GLY A 222 14.15 -15.13 5.07
CA GLY A 222 15.59 -15.37 5.17
C GLY A 222 16.37 -14.12 5.60
N LEU A 223 16.04 -12.96 5.06
CA LEU A 223 16.60 -11.67 5.44
C LEU A 223 16.31 -11.36 6.91
N LYS A 224 15.04 -11.51 7.33
CA LYS A 224 14.61 -11.33 8.72
C LYS A 224 15.40 -12.21 9.68
N THR A 225 15.50 -13.51 9.38
CA THR A 225 16.21 -14.47 10.22
C THR A 225 17.70 -14.12 10.37
N ALA A 226 18.36 -13.75 9.27
CA ALA A 226 19.76 -13.34 9.29
C ALA A 226 19.97 -12.06 10.14
N ALA A 227 19.09 -11.07 10.00
CA ALA A 227 19.12 -9.85 10.79
C ALA A 227 18.92 -10.14 12.30
N LEU A 228 17.91 -10.97 12.64
CA LEU A 228 17.66 -11.39 14.02
C LEU A 228 18.84 -12.13 14.63
N ASN A 229 19.46 -13.06 13.90
CA ASN A 229 20.63 -13.81 14.38
C ASN A 229 21.81 -12.87 14.67
N TYR A 230 22.05 -11.88 13.82
CA TYR A 230 23.08 -10.88 14.04
C TYR A 230 22.80 -10.05 15.31
N LEU A 231 21.59 -9.51 15.45
CA LEU A 231 21.19 -8.71 16.60
C LEU A 231 21.25 -9.50 17.92
N ASN A 232 20.78 -10.76 17.90
CA ASN A 232 20.86 -11.65 19.06
C ASN A 232 22.31 -11.98 19.45
N LYS A 233 23.20 -12.17 18.47
CA LYS A 233 24.64 -12.37 18.74
C LYS A 233 25.23 -11.17 19.43
N LEU A 234 24.96 -9.95 18.99
CA LEU A 234 25.43 -8.72 19.65
C LEU A 234 24.89 -8.62 21.09
N ALA A 235 23.59 -8.90 21.27
CA ALA A 235 22.99 -8.89 22.62
C ALA A 235 23.65 -9.90 23.57
N GLN A 236 23.94 -11.12 23.11
CA GLN A 236 24.67 -12.13 23.89
C GLN A 236 26.09 -11.69 24.26
N GLN A 237 26.74 -10.98 23.33
CA GLN A 237 28.09 -10.42 23.55
C GLN A 237 28.09 -9.12 24.36
N LYS A 238 26.88 -8.60 24.71
CA LYS A 238 26.68 -7.30 25.36
C LYS A 238 27.31 -6.14 24.58
N VAL A 239 27.28 -6.25 23.23
CA VAL A 239 27.73 -5.21 22.31
C VAL A 239 26.52 -4.42 21.89
N GLU A 240 26.61 -3.10 21.99
CA GLU A 240 25.56 -2.20 21.54
C GLU A 240 25.47 -2.19 20.00
N VAL A 241 24.24 -2.21 19.49
CA VAL A 241 23.97 -2.15 18.05
C VAL A 241 24.23 -0.74 17.53
N ASP A 242 25.07 -0.59 16.52
CA ASP A 242 25.12 0.64 15.73
C ASP A 242 23.84 0.73 14.88
N ARG A 243 22.78 1.25 15.50
CA ARG A 243 21.43 1.30 14.89
C ARG A 243 21.40 2.04 13.55
N PRO A 244 22.04 3.22 13.38
CA PRO A 244 22.09 3.90 12.09
C PRO A 244 22.79 3.08 11.00
N ALA A 245 23.94 2.50 11.29
CA ALA A 245 24.66 1.68 10.30
C ALA A 245 23.90 0.39 9.95
N PHE A 246 23.23 -0.22 10.93
CA PHE A 246 22.41 -1.39 10.71
C PHE A 246 21.16 -1.05 9.87
N ALA A 247 20.47 0.05 10.16
CA ALA A 247 19.31 0.52 9.40
C ALA A 247 19.69 0.83 7.96
N ALA A 248 20.85 1.47 7.72
CA ALA A 248 21.36 1.75 6.38
C ALA A 248 21.58 0.45 5.60
N LEU A 249 22.27 -0.54 6.19
CA LEU A 249 22.51 -1.83 5.54
C LEU A 249 21.22 -2.60 5.24
N TYR A 250 20.30 -2.66 6.21
CA TYR A 250 19.04 -3.39 6.06
C TYR A 250 18.16 -2.76 4.99
N THR A 251 18.00 -1.43 5.03
CA THR A 251 17.22 -0.68 4.05
C THR A 251 17.80 -0.81 2.65
N ASP A 252 19.14 -0.68 2.49
CA ASP A 252 19.79 -0.89 1.20
C ASP A 252 19.58 -2.31 0.66
N THR A 253 19.66 -3.33 1.54
CA THR A 253 19.43 -4.72 1.14
C THR A 253 18.01 -4.94 0.61
N VAL A 254 16.99 -4.40 1.27
CA VAL A 254 15.59 -4.48 0.83
C VAL A 254 15.39 -3.72 -0.48
N CYS A 255 15.79 -2.45 -0.53
CA CYS A 255 15.56 -1.57 -1.68
C CYS A 255 16.31 -2.05 -2.93
N SER A 256 17.56 -2.49 -2.77
CA SER A 256 18.36 -3.04 -3.87
C SER A 256 17.77 -4.33 -4.42
N ALA A 257 17.20 -5.19 -3.57
CA ALA A 257 16.55 -6.42 -4.00
C ALA A 257 15.29 -6.16 -4.83
N VAL A 258 14.45 -5.21 -4.40
CA VAL A 258 13.27 -4.81 -5.17
C VAL A 258 13.68 -4.19 -6.51
N ALA A 259 14.61 -3.24 -6.49
CA ALA A 259 15.10 -2.56 -7.69
C ALA A 259 15.74 -3.53 -8.71
N LYS A 260 16.40 -4.59 -8.22
CA LYS A 260 17.03 -5.62 -9.07
C LYS A 260 16.05 -6.36 -9.98
N LYS A 261 14.78 -6.51 -9.56
CA LYS A 261 13.75 -7.20 -10.34
C LYS A 261 13.11 -6.32 -11.43
N ILE A 262 13.27 -5.00 -11.37
CA ILE A 262 12.60 -4.07 -12.30
C ILE A 262 12.99 -4.29 -13.76
N PRO A 263 14.27 -4.41 -14.15
CA PRO A 263 14.62 -4.65 -15.56
C PRO A 263 14.01 -5.92 -16.11
N GLN A 264 13.96 -6.98 -15.29
CA GLN A 264 13.33 -8.24 -15.65
C GLN A 264 11.81 -8.07 -15.81
N ALA A 265 11.15 -7.40 -14.88
CA ALA A 265 9.71 -7.13 -14.91
C ALA A 265 9.32 -6.31 -16.16
N ILE A 266 10.08 -5.26 -16.49
CA ILE A 266 9.90 -4.45 -17.70
C ILE A 266 10.07 -5.32 -18.96
N LYS A 267 11.11 -6.17 -19.00
CA LYS A 267 11.34 -7.06 -20.13
C LYS A 267 10.21 -8.09 -20.31
N MET A 268 9.71 -8.67 -19.22
CA MET A 268 8.62 -9.65 -19.24
C MET A 268 7.29 -9.03 -19.65
N SER A 269 6.97 -7.85 -19.14
CA SER A 269 5.70 -7.16 -19.41
C SER A 269 5.68 -6.39 -20.73
N GLY A 270 6.84 -5.99 -21.25
CA GLY A 270 6.95 -5.04 -22.37
C GLY A 270 6.46 -3.61 -22.03
N ALA A 271 6.15 -3.34 -20.78
CA ALA A 271 5.61 -2.06 -20.34
C ALA A 271 6.66 -0.94 -20.44
N LYS A 272 6.21 0.28 -20.76
CA LYS A 272 7.05 1.46 -20.81
C LYS A 272 6.90 2.37 -19.57
N GLN A 273 5.91 2.09 -18.75
CA GLN A 273 5.61 2.81 -17.51
C GLN A 273 5.60 1.82 -16.34
N LEU A 274 6.16 2.23 -15.21
CA LEU A 274 6.08 1.55 -13.92
C LEU A 274 5.43 2.47 -12.91
N VAL A 275 4.34 2.04 -12.32
CA VAL A 275 3.74 2.65 -11.12
C VAL A 275 4.31 1.96 -9.90
N MET A 276 4.79 2.69 -8.89
CA MET A 276 5.12 2.14 -7.58
C MET A 276 4.21 2.76 -6.52
N SER A 277 3.48 1.92 -5.79
CA SER A 277 2.46 2.34 -4.81
C SER A 277 2.49 1.48 -3.55
N GLY A 278 1.63 1.78 -2.58
CA GLY A 278 1.61 1.16 -1.26
C GLY A 278 2.42 1.94 -0.22
N GLY A 279 2.20 1.66 1.07
CA GLY A 279 2.80 2.43 2.17
C GLY A 279 4.33 2.48 2.15
N VAL A 280 5.00 1.41 1.74
CA VAL A 280 6.48 1.36 1.63
C VAL A 280 6.99 2.17 0.43
N ALA A 281 6.13 2.48 -0.55
CA ALA A 281 6.49 3.38 -1.64
C ALA A 281 6.77 4.83 -1.18
N ALA A 282 6.45 5.18 0.06
CA ALA A 282 6.88 6.43 0.69
C ALA A 282 8.35 6.43 1.12
N ASN A 283 9.00 5.25 1.23
CA ASN A 283 10.41 5.13 1.63
C ASN A 283 11.33 5.79 0.58
N SER A 284 12.16 6.73 1.03
CA SER A 284 12.97 7.56 0.12
C SER A 284 14.09 6.77 -0.55
N HIS A 285 14.69 5.79 0.14
CA HIS A 285 15.72 4.92 -0.43
C HIS A 285 15.13 4.01 -1.52
N LEU A 286 13.92 3.48 -1.29
CA LEU A 286 13.23 2.66 -2.28
C LEU A 286 12.89 3.49 -3.53
N ARG A 287 12.36 4.70 -3.35
CA ARG A 287 12.09 5.62 -4.47
C ARG A 287 13.33 5.88 -5.32
N ALA A 288 14.46 6.17 -4.68
CA ALA A 288 15.72 6.42 -5.37
C ALA A 288 16.25 5.18 -6.13
N ALA A 289 16.18 4.00 -5.48
CA ALA A 289 16.62 2.73 -6.09
C ALA A 289 15.76 2.34 -7.29
N VAL A 290 14.42 2.48 -7.16
CA VAL A 290 13.46 2.18 -8.23
C VAL A 290 13.60 3.17 -9.39
N ALA A 291 13.74 4.46 -9.12
CA ALA A 291 13.95 5.48 -10.16
C ALA A 291 15.19 5.18 -11.02
N LYS A 292 16.31 4.85 -10.36
CA LYS A 292 17.56 4.46 -11.05
C LYS A 292 17.40 3.18 -11.88
N ALA A 293 16.60 2.22 -11.39
CA ALA A 293 16.35 0.97 -12.11
C ALA A 293 15.46 1.20 -13.34
N CYS A 294 14.42 2.04 -13.21
CA CYS A 294 13.54 2.42 -14.32
C CYS A 294 14.30 3.18 -15.41
N GLU A 295 15.13 4.16 -15.02
CA GLU A 295 15.99 4.91 -15.95
C GLU A 295 16.86 3.96 -16.78
N LYS A 296 17.55 3.02 -16.12
CA LYS A 296 18.38 2.00 -16.78
C LYS A 296 17.59 1.05 -17.69
N ALA A 297 16.34 0.76 -17.34
CA ALA A 297 15.45 -0.10 -18.12
C ALA A 297 14.71 0.66 -19.24
N GLY A 298 14.84 1.97 -19.31
CA GLY A 298 14.13 2.81 -20.29
C GLY A 298 12.63 2.91 -20.02
N ALA A 299 12.20 2.85 -18.76
CA ALA A 299 10.81 2.96 -18.35
C ALA A 299 10.57 4.24 -17.57
N GLU A 300 9.40 4.85 -17.77
CA GLU A 300 8.92 5.98 -16.99
C GLU A 300 8.41 5.51 -15.62
N LEU A 301 8.88 6.17 -14.54
CA LEU A 301 8.40 5.90 -13.19
C LEU A 301 7.31 6.89 -12.81
N ILE A 302 6.16 6.37 -12.39
CA ILE A 302 5.02 7.15 -11.86
C ILE A 302 4.86 6.82 -10.38
N LEU A 303 4.87 7.87 -9.56
CA LEU A 303 4.74 7.76 -8.11
C LEU A 303 3.52 8.57 -7.66
N PRO A 304 2.60 7.98 -6.91
CA PRO A 304 1.54 8.76 -6.27
C PRO A 304 2.14 9.74 -5.26
N PRO A 305 1.41 10.83 -4.92
CA PRO A 305 1.78 11.68 -3.80
C PRO A 305 2.00 10.87 -2.52
N ILE A 306 2.98 11.27 -1.70
CA ILE A 306 3.31 10.56 -0.45
C ILE A 306 2.08 10.42 0.44
N SER A 307 1.22 11.43 0.48
CA SER A 307 -0.04 11.43 1.23
C SER A 307 -1.05 10.37 0.80
N LEU A 308 -0.90 9.81 -0.40
CA LEU A 308 -1.76 8.76 -0.95
C LEU A 308 -1.08 7.38 -1.01
N CYS A 309 0.14 7.25 -0.45
CA CYS A 309 0.83 5.95 -0.42
C CYS A 309 0.25 4.99 0.65
N GLY A 310 -0.19 5.52 1.81
CA GLY A 310 -0.86 4.72 2.85
C GLY A 310 -2.31 4.38 2.48
N ASP A 311 -2.98 3.63 3.36
CA ASP A 311 -4.38 3.26 3.17
C ASP A 311 -5.28 4.49 3.28
N ASN A 312 -6.14 4.70 2.27
CA ASN A 312 -6.99 5.88 2.20
C ASN A 312 -8.22 5.64 1.30
N GLY A 313 -9.27 6.44 1.50
CA GLY A 313 -10.51 6.35 0.72
C GLY A 313 -10.35 6.79 -0.74
N VAL A 314 -9.36 7.67 -1.03
CA VAL A 314 -9.15 8.18 -2.39
C VAL A 314 -8.75 7.08 -3.35
N MET A 315 -7.86 6.18 -2.94
CA MET A 315 -7.42 5.06 -3.76
C MET A 315 -8.59 4.11 -4.09
N VAL A 316 -9.49 3.90 -3.12
CA VAL A 316 -10.68 3.05 -3.29
C VAL A 316 -11.70 3.72 -4.23
N ALA A 317 -11.95 5.02 -4.04
CA ALA A 317 -12.82 5.78 -4.93
C ALA A 317 -12.29 5.84 -6.36
N ALA A 318 -10.97 6.02 -6.54
CA ALA A 318 -10.34 6.06 -7.85
C ALA A 318 -10.44 4.72 -8.60
N GLN A 319 -10.21 3.59 -7.91
CA GLN A 319 -10.44 2.28 -8.51
C GLN A 319 -11.93 2.06 -8.79
N GLY A 320 -12.79 2.40 -7.83
CA GLY A 320 -14.25 2.29 -7.97
C GLY A 320 -14.82 3.07 -9.14
N TYR A 321 -14.23 4.23 -9.45
CA TYR A 321 -14.60 5.00 -10.65
C TYR A 321 -14.44 4.17 -11.93
N TYR A 322 -13.32 3.48 -12.10
CA TYR A 322 -13.09 2.68 -13.30
C TYR A 322 -13.88 1.38 -13.30
N GLU A 323 -14.13 0.78 -12.12
CA GLU A 323 -15.00 -0.40 -12.00
C GLU A 323 -16.44 -0.05 -12.43
N LEU A 324 -16.98 1.07 -11.91
CA LEU A 324 -18.31 1.54 -12.29
C LEU A 324 -18.39 1.89 -13.78
N LYS A 325 -17.38 2.56 -14.32
CA LYS A 325 -17.28 2.90 -15.73
C LYS A 325 -17.24 1.68 -16.65
N ALA A 326 -16.71 0.57 -16.15
CA ALA A 326 -16.71 -0.73 -16.81
C ALA A 326 -18.03 -1.52 -16.60
N GLY A 327 -19.00 -0.96 -15.87
CA GLY A 327 -20.28 -1.60 -15.57
C GLY A 327 -20.20 -2.69 -14.49
N ARG A 328 -19.13 -2.73 -13.70
CA ARG A 328 -18.94 -3.70 -12.63
C ARG A 328 -19.61 -3.20 -11.35
N VAL A 329 -20.81 -3.69 -11.11
CA VAL A 329 -21.63 -3.37 -9.94
C VAL A 329 -21.88 -4.64 -9.16
N ALA A 330 -21.69 -4.58 -7.85
CA ALA A 330 -21.99 -5.68 -6.94
C ALA A 330 -23.46 -5.67 -6.51
N ASP A 331 -23.95 -6.83 -6.13
CA ASP A 331 -25.27 -6.99 -5.54
C ASP A 331 -25.20 -6.97 -3.98
N THR A 332 -26.36 -7.17 -3.36
CA THR A 332 -26.48 -7.21 -1.88
C THR A 332 -25.87 -8.45 -1.25
N TYR A 333 -25.45 -9.45 -2.03
CA TYR A 333 -24.74 -10.65 -1.54
C TYR A 333 -23.24 -10.44 -1.46
N LEU A 334 -22.72 -9.26 -1.88
CA LEU A 334 -21.32 -8.90 -1.73
C LEU A 334 -20.83 -9.21 -0.31
N ASN A 335 -19.70 -9.87 -0.22
CA ASN A 335 -19.06 -10.20 1.06
C ASN A 335 -17.57 -9.85 1.03
N ALA A 336 -16.96 -9.79 2.22
CA ALA A 336 -15.52 -9.60 2.35
C ALA A 336 -14.78 -10.94 2.23
N SER A 337 -13.53 -10.90 1.74
CA SER A 337 -12.57 -12.01 1.77
C SER A 337 -11.24 -11.56 2.38
N ALA A 338 -10.62 -12.41 3.20
CA ALA A 338 -9.29 -12.12 3.75
C ALA A 338 -8.17 -12.26 2.69
N SER A 339 -8.42 -13.03 1.63
CA SER A 339 -7.48 -13.32 0.53
C SER A 339 -8.00 -12.85 -0.82
N ASP A 340 -7.14 -12.86 -1.81
CA ASP A 340 -7.46 -12.55 -3.21
C ASP A 340 -8.12 -13.73 -3.96
N ASP A 341 -8.28 -14.90 -3.30
CA ASP A 341 -8.83 -16.13 -3.88
C ASP A 341 -10.37 -16.13 -3.91
#